data_85138b92acdc3f027780ebebbac1bbb5
#
_entry.id   85138b92acdc3f027780ebebbac1bbb5
#
_cell.length_a   1.000
_cell.length_b   1.000
_cell.length_c   1.000
_cell.angle_alpha   90.00
_cell.angle_beta   90.00
_cell.angle_gamma   90.00
#
_symmetry.space_group_name_H-M   'P 1'
#
loop_
_entity.id
_entity.type
_entity.pdbx_description
1 polymer ?
#
loop_
_entity_poly.entity_id
_entity_poly.type
_entity_poly.pdbx_seq_one_letter_code
_entity_poly.pdbx_strand_id
1 'polypeptide(L)'
;FGEYKEYHTSFDDFSLVTLKGLIGSFKVTVKAVEILSKKIIPKSKNICEPFLEKRKLFLPKLFHKIVDFLAYSDGKNDLDSISKKIKTDKKTTLYLFKLLKEKNLVN
;
A
#
# COMPACT_ATOMS: atom_id res chain seq x y z
N PHE A 1 9.75 11.93 -24.12
CA PHE A 1 9.95 10.74 -24.96
C PHE A 1 10.25 11.22 -26.37
N GLY A 2 11.44 10.91 -26.96
CA GLY A 2 11.78 11.33 -28.33
C GLY A 2 12.20 12.79 -28.48
N GLU A 3 12.61 13.46 -27.43
CA GLU A 3 12.94 14.89 -27.45
C GLU A 3 14.43 15.20 -27.68
N TYR A 4 15.30 14.18 -27.61
CA TYR A 4 16.72 14.37 -27.90
C TYR A 4 17.03 13.96 -29.34
N LYS A 5 18.01 14.64 -29.98
CA LYS A 5 18.29 14.54 -31.41
C LYS A 5 18.76 13.16 -31.85
N GLU A 6 19.39 12.42 -30.97
CA GLU A 6 19.99 11.11 -31.19
C GLU A 6 18.95 9.98 -31.16
N TYR A 7 17.72 10.25 -30.69
CA TYR A 7 16.65 9.25 -30.54
C TYR A 7 16.35 8.52 -31.85
N HIS A 8 16.42 7.20 -31.83
CA HIS A 8 16.27 6.33 -33.00
C HIS A 8 17.28 6.55 -34.11
N THR A 9 18.46 7.07 -33.79
CA THR A 9 19.58 7.20 -34.74
C THR A 9 20.76 6.33 -34.30
N SER A 10 21.75 6.14 -35.17
CA SER A 10 23.02 5.46 -34.86
C SER A 10 23.89 6.21 -33.83
N PHE A 11 23.54 7.44 -33.49
CA PHE A 11 24.19 8.24 -32.45
C PHE A 11 23.61 8.02 -31.07
N ASP A 12 22.53 7.25 -30.94
CA ASP A 12 22.00 6.78 -29.66
C ASP A 12 22.83 5.58 -29.16
N ASP A 13 24.05 5.85 -28.84
CA ASP A 13 25.09 4.89 -28.47
C ASP A 13 25.63 5.12 -27.03
N PHE A 14 26.70 4.40 -26.69
CA PHE A 14 27.33 4.50 -25.36
C PHE A 14 28.05 5.84 -25.08
N SER A 15 28.20 6.73 -26.05
CA SER A 15 28.67 8.09 -25.80
C SER A 15 27.57 8.95 -25.18
N LEU A 16 26.31 8.68 -25.53
CA LEU A 16 25.13 9.33 -24.95
C LEU A 16 24.69 8.65 -23.67
N VAL A 17 24.65 7.31 -23.66
CA VAL A 17 24.22 6.51 -22.51
C VAL A 17 25.38 6.35 -21.52
N THR A 18 25.42 7.21 -20.51
CA THR A 18 26.48 7.17 -19.49
C THR A 18 26.19 6.14 -18.40
N LEU A 19 27.25 5.54 -17.85
CA LEU A 19 27.13 4.64 -16.67
C LEU A 19 26.41 5.33 -15.50
N LYS A 20 26.66 6.62 -15.28
CA LYS A 20 25.98 7.42 -14.25
C LYS A 20 24.46 7.50 -14.49
N GLY A 21 24.05 7.70 -15.73
CA GLY A 21 22.62 7.70 -16.13
C GLY A 21 21.95 6.35 -15.92
N LEU A 22 22.60 5.26 -16.33
CA LEU A 22 22.10 3.89 -16.14
C LEU A 22 21.95 3.54 -14.64
N ILE A 23 22.98 3.81 -13.84
CA ILE A 23 22.92 3.57 -12.39
C ILE A 23 21.84 4.44 -11.73
N GLY A 24 21.69 5.69 -12.17
CA GLY A 24 20.64 6.60 -11.69
C GLY A 24 19.25 6.03 -11.96
N SER A 25 18.96 5.66 -13.18
CA SER A 25 17.68 5.04 -13.60
C SER A 25 17.39 3.75 -12.85
N PHE A 26 18.38 2.87 -12.72
CA PHE A 26 18.28 1.62 -11.97
C PHE A 26 17.92 1.87 -10.50
N LYS A 27 18.62 2.80 -9.82
CA LYS A 27 18.34 3.15 -8.42
C LYS A 27 16.92 3.67 -8.23
N VAL A 28 16.43 4.52 -9.13
CA VAL A 28 15.05 5.04 -9.07
C VAL A 28 14.04 3.91 -9.24
N THR A 29 14.26 3.03 -10.22
CA THR A 29 13.38 1.87 -10.47
C THR A 29 13.34 0.92 -9.27
N VAL A 30 14.50 0.53 -8.74
CA VAL A 30 14.57 -0.33 -7.55
C VAL A 30 13.84 0.31 -6.38
N LYS A 31 14.05 1.61 -6.14
CA LYS A 31 13.38 2.33 -5.06
C LYS A 31 11.86 2.37 -5.22
N ALA A 32 11.39 2.57 -6.44
CA ALA A 32 9.95 2.53 -6.74
C ALA A 32 9.35 1.14 -6.46
N VAL A 33 10.02 0.07 -6.89
CA VAL A 33 9.60 -1.31 -6.63
C VAL A 33 9.59 -1.61 -5.13
N GLU A 34 10.63 -1.19 -4.37
CA GLU A 34 10.66 -1.34 -2.91
C GLU A 34 9.49 -0.65 -2.21
N ILE A 35 9.14 0.57 -2.63
CA ILE A 35 8.01 1.32 -2.07
C ILE A 35 6.70 0.60 -2.36
N LEU A 36 6.50 0.14 -3.58
CA LEU A 36 5.29 -0.57 -3.99
C LEU A 36 5.15 -1.93 -3.29
N SER A 37 6.25 -2.68 -3.15
CA SER A 37 6.26 -3.99 -2.49
C SER A 37 5.97 -3.92 -0.99
N LYS A 38 6.22 -2.78 -0.34
CA LYS A 38 5.92 -2.55 1.08
C LYS A 38 4.48 -2.15 1.36
N LYS A 39 3.66 -1.92 0.32
CA LYS A 39 2.25 -1.59 0.51
C LYS A 39 1.48 -2.78 1.08
N ILE A 40 0.85 -2.57 2.23
CA ILE A 40 -0.06 -3.53 2.82
C ILE A 40 -1.46 -3.22 2.30
N ILE A 41 -2.06 -4.17 1.60
CA ILE A 41 -3.41 -4.05 1.04
C ILE A 41 -4.29 -5.10 1.74
N PRO A 42 -5.01 -4.72 2.82
CA PRO A 42 -5.83 -5.65 3.56
C PRO A 42 -7.07 -6.05 2.77
N LYS A 43 -7.45 -7.32 2.91
CA LYS A 43 -8.70 -7.84 2.36
C LYS A 43 -9.49 -8.52 3.46
N SER A 44 -10.73 -8.07 3.68
CA SER A 44 -11.65 -8.71 4.62
C SER A 44 -11.96 -10.15 4.18
N LYS A 45 -11.95 -11.05 5.15
CA LYS A 45 -12.34 -12.46 4.93
C LYS A 45 -13.84 -12.69 5.06
N ASN A 46 -14.56 -11.71 5.60
CA ASN A 46 -16.00 -11.77 5.78
C ASN A 46 -16.70 -10.86 4.76
N ILE A 47 -17.78 -11.33 4.18
CA ILE A 47 -18.61 -10.55 3.25
C ILE A 47 -19.50 -9.57 4.03
N CYS A 48 -19.95 -9.96 5.22
CA CYS A 48 -20.78 -9.16 6.11
C CYS A 48 -19.99 -8.70 7.33
N GLU A 49 -20.53 -7.72 8.06
CA GLU A 49 -19.97 -7.29 9.35
C GLU A 49 -19.89 -8.49 10.31
N PRO A 50 -18.69 -8.81 10.84
CA PRO A 50 -18.54 -9.91 11.79
C PRO A 50 -19.08 -9.52 13.16
N PHE A 51 -19.62 -10.49 13.91
CA PHE A 51 -20.02 -10.27 15.29
C PHE A 51 -18.79 -10.09 16.18
N LEU A 52 -18.41 -8.82 16.39
CA LEU A 52 -17.14 -8.43 17.02
C LEU A 52 -17.05 -8.83 18.49
N GLU A 53 -18.19 -8.87 19.23
CA GLU A 53 -18.23 -9.27 20.64
C GLU A 53 -17.76 -10.72 20.85
N LYS A 54 -18.24 -11.65 20.02
CA LYS A 54 -17.78 -13.06 20.07
C LYS A 54 -16.29 -13.21 19.83
N ARG A 55 -15.68 -12.24 19.13
CA ARG A 55 -14.25 -12.24 18.84
C ARG A 55 -13.43 -11.44 19.85
N LYS A 56 -14.05 -10.97 20.94
CA LYS A 56 -13.44 -10.12 21.98
C LYS A 56 -12.84 -8.83 21.38
N LEU A 57 -13.52 -8.27 20.37
CA LEU A 57 -13.14 -7.03 19.68
C LEU A 57 -14.07 -5.85 20.02
N PHE A 58 -14.92 -6.00 21.04
CA PHE A 58 -15.75 -4.89 21.49
C PHE A 58 -14.90 -3.90 22.29
N LEU A 59 -14.30 -2.94 21.56
CA LEU A 59 -13.53 -1.84 22.10
C LEU A 59 -14.35 -0.55 21.89
N PRO A 60 -15.07 -0.02 22.89
CA PRO A 60 -16.04 1.07 22.68
C PRO A 60 -15.46 2.28 21.94
N LYS A 61 -14.22 2.67 22.25
CA LYS A 61 -13.53 3.81 21.61
C LYS A 61 -13.08 3.53 20.17
N LEU A 62 -12.92 2.28 19.79
CA LEU A 62 -12.41 1.87 18.48
C LEU A 62 -13.44 1.13 17.63
N PHE A 63 -14.62 0.85 18.19
CA PHE A 63 -15.65 0.03 17.52
C PHE A 63 -15.95 0.52 16.12
N HIS A 64 -16.37 1.78 15.97
CA HIS A 64 -16.67 2.34 14.65
C HIS A 64 -15.46 2.30 13.70
N LYS A 65 -14.25 2.55 14.22
CA LYS A 65 -13.03 2.49 13.41
C LYS A 65 -12.69 1.08 12.94
N ILE A 66 -13.03 0.06 13.75
CA ILE A 66 -12.88 -1.36 13.36
C ILE A 66 -13.85 -1.69 12.22
N VAL A 67 -15.11 -1.29 12.36
CA VAL A 67 -16.15 -1.51 11.35
C VAL A 67 -15.77 -0.80 10.04
N ASP A 68 -15.42 0.48 10.12
CA ASP A 68 -14.97 1.26 8.97
C ASP A 68 -13.72 0.65 8.31
N PHE A 69 -12.74 0.22 9.10
CA PHE A 69 -11.54 -0.43 8.58
C PHE A 69 -11.88 -1.69 7.79
N LEU A 70 -12.77 -2.55 8.32
CA LEU A 70 -13.22 -3.76 7.63
C LEU A 70 -13.97 -3.44 6.34
N ALA A 71 -14.81 -2.40 6.35
CA ALA A 71 -15.55 -1.96 5.17
C ALA A 71 -14.62 -1.51 4.03
N TYR A 72 -13.50 -0.86 4.35
CA TYR A 72 -12.50 -0.43 3.36
C TYR A 72 -11.41 -1.47 3.08
N SER A 73 -11.40 -2.61 3.77
CA SER A 73 -10.51 -3.75 3.51
C SER A 73 -11.02 -4.60 2.34
N ASP A 74 -11.06 -4.01 1.16
CA ASP A 74 -11.61 -4.60 -0.08
C ASP A 74 -10.56 -5.32 -0.94
N GLY A 75 -9.29 -5.31 -0.51
CA GLY A 75 -8.17 -5.84 -1.29
C GLY A 75 -7.67 -4.88 -2.38
N LYS A 76 -8.14 -3.63 -2.40
CA LYS A 76 -7.70 -2.58 -3.34
C LYS A 76 -7.11 -1.38 -2.62
N ASN A 77 -7.64 -1.04 -1.45
CA ASN A 77 -7.15 0.06 -0.63
C ASN A 77 -5.93 -0.37 0.18
N ASP A 78 -4.85 0.39 0.12
CA ASP A 78 -3.70 0.23 1.02
C ASP A 78 -3.97 0.88 2.39
N LEU A 79 -3.13 0.60 3.39
CA LEU A 79 -3.30 1.14 4.75
C LEU A 79 -3.30 2.68 4.79
N ASP A 80 -2.53 3.34 3.93
CA ASP A 80 -2.50 4.79 3.85
C ASP A 80 -3.82 5.36 3.32
N SER A 81 -4.41 4.72 2.32
CA SER A 81 -5.73 5.06 1.78
C SER A 81 -6.83 4.85 2.81
N ILE A 82 -6.79 3.71 3.52
CA ILE A 82 -7.74 3.41 4.59
C ILE A 82 -7.62 4.45 5.71
N SER A 83 -6.40 4.78 6.16
CA SER A 83 -6.19 5.76 7.24
C SER A 83 -6.83 7.12 6.93
N LYS A 84 -6.72 7.57 5.68
CA LYS A 84 -7.35 8.81 5.22
C LYS A 84 -8.87 8.71 5.21
N LYS A 85 -9.43 7.60 4.71
CA LYS A 85 -10.89 7.39 4.61
C LYS A 85 -11.57 7.32 5.98
N ILE A 86 -10.96 6.61 6.94
CA ILE A 86 -11.49 6.49 8.30
C ILE A 86 -11.04 7.63 9.24
N LYS A 87 -10.36 8.64 8.70
CA LYS A 87 -9.85 9.81 9.43
C LYS A 87 -9.07 9.41 10.69
N THR A 88 -8.07 8.56 10.52
CA THR A 88 -7.27 7.99 11.61
C THR A 88 -5.78 8.08 11.24
N ASP A 89 -4.91 8.20 12.24
CA ASP A 89 -3.47 8.22 12.03
C ASP A 89 -2.94 6.86 11.56
N LYS A 90 -1.78 6.87 10.91
CA LYS A 90 -1.14 5.65 10.37
C LYS A 90 -0.81 4.62 11.44
N LYS A 91 -0.43 5.07 12.64
CA LYS A 91 -0.07 4.19 13.77
C LYS A 91 -1.29 3.39 14.25
N THR A 92 -2.41 4.07 14.46
CA THR A 92 -3.69 3.44 14.83
C THR A 92 -4.19 2.52 13.71
N THR A 93 -4.09 2.93 12.45
CA THR A 93 -4.49 2.09 11.31
C THR A 93 -3.66 0.80 11.22
N LEU A 94 -2.35 0.89 11.44
CA LEU A 94 -1.48 -0.28 11.49
C LEU A 94 -1.79 -1.19 12.69
N TYR A 95 -2.12 -0.60 13.85
CA TYR A 95 -2.58 -1.35 15.01
C TYR A 95 -3.87 -2.12 14.73
N LEU A 96 -4.88 -1.45 14.11
CA LEU A 96 -6.13 -2.10 13.71
C LEU A 96 -5.88 -3.26 12.74
N PHE A 97 -5.01 -3.06 11.75
CA PHE A 97 -4.65 -4.13 10.82
C PHE A 97 -4.06 -5.35 11.54
N LYS A 98 -3.07 -5.14 12.42
CA LYS A 98 -2.45 -6.24 13.19
C LYS A 98 -3.46 -6.97 14.07
N LEU A 99 -4.30 -6.21 14.77
CA LEU A 99 -5.36 -6.76 15.63
C LEU A 99 -6.36 -7.61 14.83
N LEU A 100 -6.84 -7.10 13.70
CA LEU A 100 -7.79 -7.80 12.84
C LEU A 100 -7.17 -9.01 12.13
N LYS A 101 -5.90 -8.93 11.80
CA LYS A 101 -5.14 -10.06 11.24
C LYS A 101 -4.97 -11.17 12.28
N GLU A 102 -4.62 -10.84 13.52
CA GLU A 102 -4.55 -11.80 14.63
C GLU A 102 -5.89 -12.51 14.87
N LYS A 103 -6.99 -11.79 14.74
CA LYS A 103 -8.35 -12.35 14.85
C LYS A 103 -8.86 -13.02 13.58
N ASN A 104 -8.00 -13.18 12.57
CA ASN A 104 -8.30 -13.83 11.28
C ASN A 104 -9.47 -13.19 10.51
N LEU A 105 -9.64 -11.87 10.63
CA LEU A 105 -10.68 -11.10 9.94
C LEU A 105 -10.18 -10.47 8.64
N VAL A 106 -8.88 -10.21 8.55
CA VAL A 106 -8.19 -9.75 7.32
C VAL A 106 -6.97 -10.64 7.03
N ASN A 107 -6.52 -10.63 5.79
CA ASN A 107 -5.32 -11.37 5.36
C ASN A 107 -4.05 -10.52 5.51
#